data_b85e911ffad7b8d58b41000769a41915
#
_entry.id   b85e911ffad7b8d58b41000769a41915
#
_cell.length_a   1.000
_cell.length_b   1.000
_cell.length_c   1.000
_cell.angle_alpha   90.00
_cell.angle_beta   90.00
_cell.angle_gamma   90.00
#
_symmetry.space_group_name_H-M   'P 1'
#
loop_
_entity.id
_entity.type
_entity.pdbx_description
1 polymer ?
#
loop_
_entity_poly.entity_id
_entity_poly.type
_entity_poly.pdbx_seq_one_letter_code
_entity_poly.pdbx_strand_id
1 'polypeptide(L)'
;MGIIRQNASALGVPFFNGVQACTWRPGQAASPRAPRIPGPDEMRYLVYTTAAYGAHGIYYYVYCHRGHERSIVSTNGTPDVKYEVLKTLNREFIAIAKELSPLKFIGAYHQGLQAPGTTPYCEQALLKLTPETPTAELKPGQELAETTLVTRFDAPGRPTHLMVVNLDYRRDRKVHVTAPASTERFNAQDRSWSSVGSSFDLALTRGSGVLLRLVR
;
A
#
# COMPACT_ATOMS: atom_id res chain seq x y z
N MET A 1 -0.13 -10.60 -2.81
CA MET A 1 -0.59 -9.68 -3.89
C MET A 1 0.20 -9.83 -5.18
N GLY A 2 1.52 -9.89 -5.17
CA GLY A 2 2.36 -9.92 -6.38
C GLY A 2 1.95 -10.95 -7.43
N ILE A 3 1.78 -12.21 -7.04
CA ILE A 3 1.40 -13.31 -7.96
C ILE A 3 0.03 -13.04 -8.61
N ILE A 4 -0.96 -12.61 -7.82
CA ILE A 4 -2.31 -12.31 -8.34
C ILE A 4 -2.24 -11.15 -9.32
N ARG A 5 -1.47 -10.11 -9.02
CA ARG A 5 -1.28 -8.97 -9.92
C ARG A 5 -0.60 -9.37 -11.23
N GLN A 6 0.45 -10.21 -11.17
CA GLN A 6 1.13 -10.72 -12.37
C GLN A 6 0.17 -11.50 -13.26
N ASN A 7 -0.64 -12.40 -12.70
CA ASN A 7 -1.62 -13.17 -13.44
C ASN A 7 -2.70 -12.27 -14.06
N ALA A 8 -3.23 -11.31 -13.31
CA ALA A 8 -4.20 -10.35 -13.82
C ALA A 8 -3.63 -9.52 -14.99
N SER A 9 -2.36 -9.10 -14.87
CA SER A 9 -1.67 -8.36 -15.94
C SER A 9 -1.46 -9.21 -17.20
N ALA A 10 -1.08 -10.47 -17.05
CA ALA A 10 -0.87 -11.40 -18.17
C ALA A 10 -2.18 -11.70 -18.91
N LEU A 11 -3.30 -11.73 -18.19
CA LEU A 11 -4.63 -11.98 -18.75
C LEU A 11 -5.33 -10.70 -19.23
N GLY A 12 -4.75 -9.51 -19.02
CA GLY A 12 -5.39 -8.23 -19.38
C GLY A 12 -6.67 -7.93 -18.61
N VAL A 13 -6.86 -8.52 -17.41
CA VAL A 13 -8.06 -8.33 -16.60
C VAL A 13 -7.82 -7.36 -15.44
N PRO A 14 -8.86 -6.64 -14.98
CA PRO A 14 -8.72 -5.76 -13.81
C PRO A 14 -8.41 -6.55 -12.54
N PHE A 15 -7.59 -5.96 -11.68
CA PHE A 15 -7.20 -6.51 -10.38
C PHE A 15 -7.95 -5.79 -9.26
N PHE A 16 -8.66 -6.55 -8.43
CA PHE A 16 -9.33 -6.07 -7.22
C PHE A 16 -8.77 -6.77 -6.01
N ASN A 17 -8.70 -6.07 -4.87
CA ASN A 17 -8.23 -6.65 -3.63
C ASN A 17 -9.29 -6.61 -2.53
N GLY A 18 -9.48 -7.74 -1.86
CA GLY A 18 -10.33 -7.86 -0.68
C GLY A 18 -9.52 -7.61 0.59
N VAL A 19 -9.93 -6.63 1.38
CA VAL A 19 -9.27 -6.25 2.62
C VAL A 19 -10.10 -6.68 3.81
N GLN A 20 -9.47 -7.41 4.72
CA GLN A 20 -10.08 -7.79 5.99
C GLN A 20 -10.37 -6.55 6.84
N ALA A 21 -11.60 -6.42 7.34
CA ALA A 21 -12.03 -5.33 8.20
C ALA A 21 -12.73 -5.80 9.50
N CYS A 22 -12.80 -7.11 9.74
CA CYS A 22 -13.49 -7.72 10.88
C CYS A 22 -12.83 -9.02 11.30
N THR A 23 -13.30 -9.66 12.38
CA THR A 23 -12.99 -11.07 12.66
C THR A 23 -13.86 -11.99 11.80
N TRP A 24 -13.43 -13.24 11.64
CA TRP A 24 -14.17 -14.23 10.85
C TRP A 24 -15.25 -14.98 11.64
N ARG A 25 -15.16 -15.01 12.99
CA ARG A 25 -16.13 -15.71 13.83
C ARG A 25 -16.26 -15.05 15.20
N PRO A 26 -17.49 -14.88 15.73
CA PRO A 26 -17.71 -14.43 17.09
C PRO A 26 -17.02 -15.36 18.11
N GLY A 27 -16.50 -14.79 19.18
CA GLY A 27 -15.83 -15.53 20.25
C GLY A 27 -14.43 -16.06 19.94
N GLN A 28 -13.94 -15.92 18.72
CA GLN A 28 -12.59 -16.37 18.35
C GLN A 28 -11.51 -15.27 18.53
N ALA A 29 -11.90 -14.05 18.83
CA ALA A 29 -10.94 -12.95 19.03
C ALA A 29 -9.92 -13.23 20.13
N ALA A 30 -10.27 -14.07 21.11
CA ALA A 30 -9.39 -14.52 22.19
C ALA A 30 -8.51 -15.74 21.82
N SER A 31 -8.71 -16.36 20.67
CA SER A 31 -7.90 -17.49 20.24
C SER A 31 -6.56 -17.01 19.69
N PRO A 32 -5.40 -17.61 20.06
CA PRO A 32 -4.10 -17.29 19.47
C PRO A 32 -4.04 -17.50 17.95
N ARG A 33 -5.02 -18.22 17.38
CA ARG A 33 -5.16 -18.50 15.94
C ARG A 33 -6.27 -17.69 15.28
N ALA A 34 -6.96 -16.82 16.04
CA ALA A 34 -8.01 -16.00 15.46
C ALA A 34 -7.42 -14.97 14.50
N PRO A 35 -8.06 -14.71 13.35
CA PRO A 35 -7.71 -13.60 12.50
C PRO A 35 -7.80 -12.31 13.32
N ARG A 36 -6.71 -11.57 13.39
CA ARG A 36 -6.63 -10.33 14.14
C ARG A 36 -7.51 -9.25 13.48
N ILE A 37 -8.19 -8.46 14.27
CA ILE A 37 -8.96 -7.31 13.79
C ILE A 37 -7.97 -6.21 13.42
N PRO A 38 -7.93 -5.74 12.16
CA PRO A 38 -7.02 -4.67 11.78
C PRO A 38 -7.35 -3.37 12.52
N GLY A 39 -6.33 -2.77 13.12
CA GLY A 39 -6.39 -1.40 13.65
C GLY A 39 -6.27 -0.34 12.54
N PRO A 40 -6.38 0.96 12.89
CA PRO A 40 -6.29 2.06 11.93
C PRO A 40 -5.02 2.06 11.07
N ASP A 41 -3.85 1.84 11.67
CA ASP A 41 -2.56 1.82 10.96
C ASP A 41 -2.43 0.58 10.04
N GLU A 42 -3.01 -0.54 10.45
CA GLU A 42 -3.08 -1.75 9.62
C GLU A 42 -4.04 -1.58 8.45
N MET A 43 -5.17 -0.90 8.65
CA MET A 43 -6.07 -0.55 7.55
C MET A 43 -5.35 0.36 6.55
N ARG A 44 -4.56 1.32 7.03
CA ARG A 44 -3.72 2.18 6.17
C ARG A 44 -2.73 1.33 5.36
N TYR A 45 -1.98 0.45 6.01
CA TYR A 45 -1.07 -0.49 5.37
C TYR A 45 -1.77 -1.30 4.26
N LEU A 46 -2.93 -1.88 4.56
CA LEU A 46 -3.66 -2.71 3.60
C LEU A 46 -4.14 -1.89 2.39
N VAL A 47 -4.63 -0.68 2.59
CA VAL A 47 -5.10 0.20 1.52
C VAL A 47 -3.95 0.70 0.64
N TYR A 48 -2.88 1.22 1.25
CA TYR A 48 -1.73 1.72 0.48
C TYR A 48 -0.97 0.61 -0.24
N THR A 49 -0.84 -0.56 0.36
CA THR A 49 -0.25 -1.73 -0.31
C THR A 49 -1.12 -2.15 -1.50
N THR A 50 -2.45 -2.12 -1.36
CA THR A 50 -3.39 -2.40 -2.45
C THR A 50 -3.22 -1.41 -3.61
N ALA A 51 -3.14 -0.10 -3.31
CA ALA A 51 -2.89 0.93 -4.30
C ALA A 51 -1.52 0.74 -4.98
N ALA A 52 -0.47 0.43 -4.21
CA ALA A 52 0.88 0.20 -4.71
C ALA A 52 0.97 -0.97 -5.71
N TYR A 53 0.17 -2.01 -5.53
CA TYR A 53 0.08 -3.09 -6.53
C TYR A 53 -0.84 -2.74 -7.71
N GLY A 54 -1.31 -1.49 -7.80
CA GLY A 54 -2.13 -1.01 -8.93
C GLY A 54 -3.49 -1.68 -9.02
N ALA A 55 -4.13 -1.94 -7.88
CA ALA A 55 -5.47 -2.47 -7.89
C ALA A 55 -6.45 -1.44 -8.46
N HIS A 56 -7.37 -1.90 -9.30
CA HIS A 56 -8.41 -1.07 -9.91
C HIS A 56 -9.55 -0.79 -8.93
N GLY A 57 -9.66 -1.61 -7.88
CA GLY A 57 -10.65 -1.42 -6.84
C GLY A 57 -10.29 -2.18 -5.56
N ILE A 58 -10.95 -1.78 -4.48
CA ILE A 58 -10.81 -2.35 -3.15
C ILE A 58 -12.20 -2.64 -2.60
N TYR A 59 -12.39 -3.76 -1.94
CA TYR A 59 -13.58 -4.05 -1.16
C TYR A 59 -13.19 -4.53 0.24
N TYR A 60 -14.08 -4.30 1.21
CA TYR A 60 -13.83 -4.64 2.60
C TYR A 60 -14.67 -5.82 3.04
N TYR A 61 -14.03 -6.80 3.65
CA TYR A 61 -14.70 -7.91 4.28
C TYR A 61 -14.68 -7.70 5.80
N VAL A 62 -15.75 -7.27 6.44
CA VAL A 62 -17.09 -7.01 5.91
C VAL A 62 -17.62 -5.69 6.47
N TYR A 63 -18.52 -5.02 5.73
CA TYR A 63 -19.13 -3.78 6.17
C TYR A 63 -19.99 -3.98 7.42
N CYS A 64 -20.92 -4.94 7.37
CA CYS A 64 -21.80 -5.30 8.48
C CYS A 64 -22.24 -6.76 8.34
N HIS A 65 -22.11 -7.58 9.40
CA HIS A 65 -22.59 -8.95 9.39
C HIS A 65 -22.71 -9.53 10.82
N ARG A 66 -23.82 -10.27 11.11
CA ARG A 66 -24.08 -10.84 12.43
C ARG A 66 -23.07 -11.91 12.88
N GLY A 67 -22.41 -12.58 11.95
CA GLY A 67 -21.39 -13.61 12.23
C GLY A 67 -19.97 -13.09 12.38
N HIS A 68 -19.76 -11.76 12.43
CA HIS A 68 -18.45 -11.14 12.51
C HIS A 68 -18.41 -10.04 13.56
N GLU A 69 -17.33 -10.02 14.32
CA GLU A 69 -17.10 -8.96 15.32
C GLU A 69 -16.33 -7.81 14.71
N ARG A 70 -16.65 -6.60 15.19
CA ARG A 70 -15.97 -5.38 14.80
C ARG A 70 -15.92 -5.18 13.29
N SER A 71 -17.04 -5.45 12.62
CA SER A 71 -17.28 -4.98 11.24
C SER A 71 -17.16 -3.45 11.16
N ILE A 72 -17.10 -2.90 9.96
CA ILE A 72 -16.99 -1.44 9.77
C ILE A 72 -18.17 -0.71 10.42
N VAL A 73 -19.36 -1.31 10.33
CA VAL A 73 -20.57 -0.89 11.04
C VAL A 73 -21.15 -2.12 11.73
N SER A 74 -21.58 -1.99 12.96
CA SER A 74 -22.24 -3.05 13.71
C SER A 74 -23.68 -3.27 13.21
N THR A 75 -24.29 -4.39 13.61
CA THR A 75 -25.66 -4.76 13.17
C THR A 75 -26.76 -3.81 13.64
N ASN A 76 -26.49 -3.01 14.67
CA ASN A 76 -27.40 -1.94 15.14
C ASN A 76 -27.13 -0.58 14.47
N GLY A 77 -26.23 -0.53 13.46
CA GLY A 77 -25.90 0.70 12.75
C GLY A 77 -24.79 1.55 13.37
N THR A 78 -24.19 1.12 14.49
CA THR A 78 -23.11 1.89 15.14
C THR A 78 -21.78 1.71 14.38
N PRO A 79 -21.12 2.79 13.91
CA PRO A 79 -19.81 2.72 13.28
C PRO A 79 -18.72 2.24 14.26
N ASP A 80 -17.80 1.40 13.79
CA ASP A 80 -16.54 1.09 14.48
C ASP A 80 -15.53 2.25 14.33
N VAL A 81 -14.54 2.32 15.21
CA VAL A 81 -13.49 3.36 15.18
C VAL A 81 -12.77 3.45 13.83
N LYS A 82 -12.70 2.38 13.07
CA LYS A 82 -12.09 2.36 11.74
C LYS A 82 -12.93 3.00 10.64
N TYR A 83 -14.20 3.30 10.89
CA TYR A 83 -15.10 3.89 9.89
C TYR A 83 -14.58 5.24 9.38
N GLU A 84 -14.22 6.16 10.27
CA GLU A 84 -13.70 7.47 9.86
C GLU A 84 -12.32 7.38 9.19
N VAL A 85 -11.48 6.44 9.66
CA VAL A 85 -10.18 6.17 9.02
C VAL A 85 -10.39 5.68 7.58
N LEU A 86 -11.31 4.74 7.37
CA LEU A 86 -11.62 4.21 6.04
C LEU A 86 -12.24 5.26 5.11
N LYS A 87 -13.03 6.16 5.63
CA LYS A 87 -13.59 7.28 4.87
C LYS A 87 -12.50 8.17 4.26
N THR A 88 -11.44 8.45 5.00
CA THR A 88 -10.26 9.17 4.50
C THR A 88 -9.46 8.30 3.53
N LEU A 89 -9.12 7.07 3.91
CA LEU A 89 -8.34 6.16 3.10
C LEU A 89 -8.99 5.84 1.75
N ASN A 90 -10.31 5.74 1.70
CA ASN A 90 -11.04 5.53 0.45
C ASN A 90 -10.92 6.71 -0.51
N ARG A 91 -10.95 7.94 0.00
CA ARG A 91 -10.74 9.13 -0.83
C ARG A 91 -9.33 9.17 -1.40
N GLU A 92 -8.32 8.86 -0.57
CA GLU A 92 -6.93 8.78 -0.97
C GLU A 92 -6.72 7.65 -2.00
N PHE A 93 -7.26 6.45 -1.74
CA PHE A 93 -7.20 5.33 -2.67
C PHE A 93 -7.80 5.68 -4.04
N ILE A 94 -8.99 6.28 -4.06
CA ILE A 94 -9.66 6.67 -5.31
C ILE A 94 -8.84 7.71 -6.07
N ALA A 95 -8.24 8.68 -5.38
CA ALA A 95 -7.39 9.69 -6.02
C ALA A 95 -6.15 9.04 -6.64
N ILE A 96 -5.43 8.20 -5.89
CA ILE A 96 -4.24 7.46 -6.36
C ILE A 96 -4.61 6.50 -7.51
N ALA A 97 -5.68 5.74 -7.37
CA ALA A 97 -6.10 4.77 -8.39
C ALA A 97 -6.45 5.46 -9.72
N LYS A 98 -7.02 6.67 -9.71
CA LYS A 98 -7.28 7.46 -10.91
C LYS A 98 -5.99 7.88 -11.65
N GLU A 99 -4.94 8.24 -10.90
CA GLU A 99 -3.62 8.54 -11.47
C GLU A 99 -2.97 7.29 -12.08
N LEU A 100 -3.10 6.14 -11.41
CA LEU A 100 -2.45 4.89 -11.80
C LEU A 100 -3.22 4.09 -12.87
N SER A 101 -4.53 4.23 -12.97
CA SER A 101 -5.37 3.40 -13.86
C SER A 101 -5.00 3.48 -15.35
N PRO A 102 -4.53 4.62 -15.92
CA PRO A 102 -4.09 4.70 -17.29
C PRO A 102 -2.68 4.17 -17.53
N LEU A 103 -2.00 3.68 -16.49
CA LEU A 103 -0.62 3.24 -16.53
C LEU A 103 -0.53 1.71 -16.43
N LYS A 104 0.54 1.16 -16.99
CA LYS A 104 0.87 -0.26 -16.87
C LYS A 104 1.73 -0.46 -15.62
N PHE A 105 1.35 -1.39 -14.77
CA PHE A 105 2.20 -1.86 -13.66
C PHE A 105 3.43 -2.59 -14.21
N ILE A 106 4.62 -2.15 -13.82
CA ILE A 106 5.91 -2.70 -14.28
C ILE A 106 6.49 -3.67 -13.25
N GLY A 107 6.49 -3.28 -11.97
CA GLY A 107 7.04 -4.12 -10.92
C GLY A 107 6.87 -3.54 -9.54
N ALA A 108 7.11 -4.42 -8.55
CA ALA A 108 7.08 -4.10 -7.13
C ALA A 108 8.35 -4.63 -6.47
N TYR A 109 9.10 -3.77 -5.83
CA TYR A 109 10.45 -4.03 -5.32
C TYR A 109 10.50 -3.75 -3.82
N HIS A 110 11.00 -4.71 -3.06
CA HIS A 110 11.05 -4.64 -1.59
C HIS A 110 12.47 -4.34 -1.11
N GLN A 111 12.66 -3.26 -0.39
CA GLN A 111 13.87 -2.98 0.38
C GLN A 111 13.65 -3.44 1.82
N GLY A 112 14.51 -4.31 2.35
CA GLY A 112 14.39 -4.92 3.67
C GLY A 112 13.88 -6.35 3.62
N LEU A 113 12.95 -6.73 4.47
CA LEU A 113 12.46 -8.10 4.60
C LEU A 113 11.67 -8.56 3.38
N GLN A 114 11.98 -9.77 2.89
CA GLN A 114 11.42 -10.38 1.70
C GLN A 114 10.45 -11.49 2.08
N ALA A 115 9.15 -11.27 1.84
CA ALA A 115 8.18 -12.36 1.90
C ALA A 115 8.30 -13.26 0.66
N PRO A 116 7.93 -14.55 0.75
CA PRO A 116 7.93 -15.44 -0.40
C PRO A 116 7.18 -14.86 -1.61
N GLY A 117 7.79 -14.91 -2.79
CA GLY A 117 7.22 -14.39 -4.03
C GLY A 117 7.28 -12.87 -4.19
N THR A 118 8.07 -12.17 -3.37
CA THR A 118 8.39 -10.74 -3.58
C THR A 118 9.69 -10.58 -4.37
N THR A 119 9.85 -9.42 -5.02
CA THR A 119 11.06 -9.08 -5.78
C THR A 119 11.93 -8.17 -4.92
N PRO A 120 13.22 -8.52 -4.75
CA PRO A 120 14.17 -7.65 -4.07
C PRO A 120 14.30 -6.28 -4.74
N TYR A 121 14.62 -5.28 -3.94
CA TYR A 121 14.92 -3.94 -4.42
C TYR A 121 16.13 -3.96 -5.36
N CYS A 122 16.00 -3.26 -6.50
CA CYS A 122 17.04 -3.21 -7.53
C CYS A 122 16.93 -1.90 -8.33
N GLU A 123 17.85 -1.68 -9.26
CA GLU A 123 17.89 -0.49 -10.13
C GLU A 123 16.59 -0.23 -10.90
N GLN A 124 15.83 -1.28 -11.21
CA GLN A 124 14.54 -1.15 -11.90
C GLN A 124 13.49 -0.39 -11.07
N ALA A 125 13.69 -0.25 -9.76
CA ALA A 125 12.88 0.60 -8.89
C ALA A 125 13.06 2.10 -9.18
N LEU A 126 14.13 2.49 -9.87
CA LEU A 126 14.53 3.85 -10.27
C LEU A 126 14.85 4.83 -9.14
N LEU A 127 14.43 4.60 -7.93
CA LEU A 127 14.76 5.44 -6.77
C LEU A 127 15.94 4.83 -6.02
N LYS A 128 16.76 5.65 -5.40
CA LYS A 128 17.68 5.23 -4.35
C LYS A 128 17.13 5.71 -3.02
N LEU A 129 16.96 4.80 -2.07
CA LEU A 129 16.45 5.08 -0.72
C LEU A 129 17.58 4.94 0.30
N THR A 130 17.77 5.95 1.14
CA THR A 130 18.78 5.96 2.21
C THR A 130 18.08 6.26 3.56
N PRO A 131 18.37 5.53 4.66
CA PRO A 131 19.31 4.41 4.74
C PRO A 131 18.84 3.20 3.94
N GLU A 132 19.80 2.49 3.36
CA GLU A 132 19.53 1.20 2.75
C GLU A 132 19.24 0.17 3.85
N THR A 133 18.14 -0.56 3.70
CA THR A 133 17.82 -1.68 4.59
C THR A 133 18.29 -2.97 3.91
N PRO A 134 19.18 -3.75 4.54
CA PRO A 134 19.66 -4.99 3.95
C PRO A 134 18.51 -5.93 3.62
N THR A 135 18.62 -6.58 2.47
CA THR A 135 17.67 -7.61 2.06
C THR A 135 17.84 -8.87 2.90
N ALA A 136 16.76 -9.34 3.52
CA ALA A 136 16.74 -10.57 4.29
C ALA A 136 15.41 -11.30 4.09
N GLU A 137 15.43 -12.62 4.20
CA GLU A 137 14.20 -13.42 4.11
C GLU A 137 13.32 -13.22 5.34
N LEU A 138 12.03 -13.02 5.11
CA LEU A 138 11.02 -12.92 6.17
C LEU A 138 10.77 -14.32 6.77
N LYS A 139 11.07 -14.48 8.05
CA LYS A 139 10.85 -15.72 8.77
C LYS A 139 9.37 -15.86 9.20
N PRO A 140 8.84 -17.09 9.34
CA PRO A 140 7.51 -17.32 9.89
C PRO A 140 7.31 -16.61 11.24
N GLY A 141 6.23 -15.83 11.36
CA GLY A 141 5.92 -15.06 12.56
C GLY A 141 6.68 -13.73 12.71
N GLN A 142 7.63 -13.44 11.83
CA GLN A 142 8.30 -12.14 11.78
C GLN A 142 7.42 -11.11 11.07
N GLU A 143 7.50 -9.86 11.51
CA GLU A 143 6.80 -8.74 10.89
C GLU A 143 7.72 -8.00 9.91
N LEU A 144 7.11 -7.28 8.96
CA LEU A 144 7.81 -6.47 7.96
C LEU A 144 8.35 -5.15 8.56
N ALA A 145 9.19 -5.28 9.60
CA ALA A 145 9.86 -4.13 10.19
C ALA A 145 10.84 -3.51 9.19
N GLU A 146 10.93 -2.17 9.21
CA GLU A 146 11.87 -1.39 8.38
C GLU A 146 11.86 -1.71 6.87
N THR A 147 10.76 -2.28 6.39
CA THR A 147 10.62 -2.67 5.00
C THR A 147 9.88 -1.59 4.21
N THR A 148 10.43 -1.26 3.04
CA THR A 148 9.81 -0.30 2.11
C THR A 148 9.50 -0.99 0.79
N LEU A 149 8.30 -0.76 0.28
CA LEU A 149 7.89 -1.18 -1.06
C LEU A 149 8.00 -0.01 -2.02
N VAL A 150 8.67 -0.21 -3.14
CA VAL A 150 8.66 0.71 -4.28
C VAL A 150 8.01 0.02 -5.45
N THR A 151 7.01 0.65 -6.05
CA THR A 151 6.37 0.12 -7.26
C THR A 151 6.47 1.11 -8.40
N ARG A 152 6.56 0.58 -9.62
CA ARG A 152 6.72 1.35 -10.84
C ARG A 152 5.55 1.14 -11.80
N PHE A 153 5.11 2.26 -12.39
CA PHE A 153 4.06 2.31 -13.39
C PHE A 153 4.51 3.18 -14.55
N ASP A 154 4.32 2.70 -15.76
CA ASP A 154 4.70 3.40 -16.99
C ASP A 154 3.59 3.37 -18.03
N ALA A 155 3.57 4.40 -18.90
CA ALA A 155 2.82 4.40 -20.14
C ALA A 155 3.54 5.23 -21.18
N PRO A 156 3.44 4.91 -22.48
CA PRO A 156 4.02 5.71 -23.56
C PRO A 156 3.56 7.17 -23.48
N GLY A 157 4.51 8.11 -23.58
CA GLY A 157 4.22 9.55 -23.58
C GLY A 157 3.77 10.12 -22.22
N ARG A 158 3.80 9.34 -21.16
CA ARG A 158 3.45 9.79 -19.80
C ARG A 158 4.67 9.75 -18.88
N PRO A 159 4.69 10.58 -17.81
CA PRO A 159 5.69 10.46 -16.77
C PRO A 159 5.66 9.07 -16.13
N THR A 160 6.83 8.54 -15.75
CA THR A 160 6.92 7.34 -14.90
C THR A 160 6.38 7.67 -13.51
N HIS A 161 5.46 6.86 -13.02
CA HIS A 161 4.91 6.98 -11.68
C HIS A 161 5.52 5.91 -10.77
N LEU A 162 5.79 6.31 -9.55
CA LEU A 162 6.40 5.47 -8.52
C LEU A 162 5.58 5.59 -7.24
N MET A 163 5.30 4.48 -6.60
CA MET A 163 4.66 4.51 -5.29
C MET A 163 5.62 3.95 -4.25
N VAL A 164 5.85 4.68 -3.17
CA VAL A 164 6.72 4.31 -2.06
C VAL A 164 5.84 4.07 -0.85
N VAL A 165 5.88 2.86 -0.27
CA VAL A 165 5.04 2.47 0.87
C VAL A 165 5.89 1.97 2.02
N ASN A 166 5.63 2.47 3.22
CA ASN A 166 6.17 1.92 4.46
C ASN A 166 5.38 0.65 4.82
N LEU A 167 6.00 -0.51 4.72
CA LEU A 167 5.37 -1.78 5.07
C LEU A 167 5.37 -2.07 6.58
N ASP A 168 6.07 -1.26 7.37
CA ASP A 168 5.97 -1.30 8.83
C ASP A 168 4.76 -0.47 9.30
N TYR A 169 3.69 -1.14 9.68
CA TYR A 169 2.49 -0.48 10.21
C TYR A 169 2.59 -0.13 11.70
N ARG A 170 3.74 -0.37 12.34
CA ARG A 170 3.98 -0.05 13.75
C ARG A 170 4.87 1.15 13.96
N ARG A 171 5.73 1.46 12.97
CA ARG A 171 6.73 2.54 13.07
C ARG A 171 6.67 3.46 11.87
N ASP A 172 6.85 4.72 12.15
CA ASP A 172 7.08 5.71 11.12
C ASP A 172 8.47 5.49 10.50
N ARG A 173 8.62 5.83 9.23
CA ARG A 173 9.88 5.70 8.51
C ARG A 173 10.26 7.02 7.87
N LYS A 174 11.52 7.39 7.97
CA LYS A 174 12.12 8.48 7.21
C LYS A 174 13.16 7.91 6.26
N VAL A 175 13.09 8.29 5.01
CA VAL A 175 14.06 7.92 3.99
C VAL A 175 14.44 9.15 3.17
N HIS A 176 15.71 9.26 2.81
CA HIS A 176 16.15 10.17 1.79
C HIS A 176 16.00 9.50 0.43
N VAL A 177 15.40 10.18 -0.52
CA VAL A 177 15.12 9.69 -1.87
C VAL A 177 16.03 10.40 -2.84
N THR A 178 16.75 9.66 -3.66
CA THR A 178 17.43 10.17 -4.85
C THR A 178 16.78 9.54 -6.09
N ALA A 179 16.32 10.37 -7.00
CA ALA A 179 15.64 10.01 -8.24
C ALA A 179 16.49 10.37 -9.47
N PRO A 180 16.32 9.68 -10.61
CA PRO A 180 17.09 9.95 -11.83
C PRO A 180 16.67 11.23 -12.55
N ALA A 181 15.58 11.86 -12.13
CA ALA A 181 15.04 13.09 -12.70
C ALA A 181 14.31 13.92 -11.64
N SER A 182 13.93 15.14 -12.00
CA SER A 182 13.04 15.94 -11.17
C SER A 182 11.77 15.18 -10.85
N THR A 183 11.28 15.32 -9.63
CA THR A 183 10.18 14.50 -9.10
C THR A 183 9.09 15.41 -8.56
N GLU A 184 7.87 15.02 -8.78
CA GLU A 184 6.70 15.61 -8.14
C GLU A 184 6.04 14.61 -7.22
N ARG A 185 5.48 15.11 -6.12
CA ARG A 185 4.73 14.36 -5.13
C ARG A 185 3.24 14.66 -5.25
N PHE A 186 2.43 13.61 -5.26
CA PHE A 186 0.98 13.70 -5.29
C PHE A 186 0.39 13.91 -3.89
N ASN A 187 -0.47 14.91 -3.76
CA ASN A 187 -1.35 15.07 -2.60
C ASN A 187 -2.72 14.46 -2.95
N ALA A 188 -3.05 13.33 -2.33
CA ALA A 188 -4.29 12.61 -2.61
C ALA A 188 -5.55 13.31 -2.06
N GLN A 189 -5.42 14.27 -1.12
CA GLN A 189 -6.54 14.99 -0.54
C GLN A 189 -7.08 16.07 -1.48
N ASP A 190 -6.20 16.86 -2.06
CA ASP A 190 -6.55 17.95 -2.99
C ASP A 190 -6.30 17.60 -4.46
N ARG A 191 -5.72 16.41 -4.71
CA ARG A 191 -5.39 15.87 -6.04
C ARG A 191 -4.41 16.76 -6.82
N SER A 192 -3.49 17.38 -6.12
CA SER A 192 -2.47 18.25 -6.70
C SER A 192 -1.10 17.56 -6.74
N TRP A 193 -0.23 18.05 -7.62
CA TRP A 193 1.17 17.67 -7.72
C TRP A 193 2.04 18.82 -7.29
N SER A 194 3.06 18.53 -6.49
CA SER A 194 4.06 19.52 -6.05
C SER A 194 5.46 19.03 -6.32
N SER A 195 6.33 19.93 -6.83
CA SER A 195 7.74 19.60 -7.08
C SER A 195 8.49 19.39 -5.77
N VAL A 196 9.31 18.31 -5.74
CA VAL A 196 10.20 18.00 -4.62
C VAL A 196 11.67 17.88 -5.06
N GLY A 197 11.96 18.07 -6.35
CA GLY A 197 13.29 17.93 -6.92
C GLY A 197 13.71 16.48 -7.14
N SER A 198 15.00 16.26 -7.40
CA SER A 198 15.55 14.89 -7.61
C SER A 198 16.17 14.29 -6.34
N SER A 199 16.27 15.04 -5.26
CA SER A 199 16.86 14.63 -3.98
C SER A 199 16.07 15.26 -2.85
N PHE A 200 15.39 14.48 -2.02
CA PHE A 200 14.47 14.96 -1.00
C PHE A 200 14.24 13.96 0.11
N ASP A 201 13.81 14.44 1.27
CA ASP A 201 13.41 13.60 2.39
C ASP A 201 11.94 13.24 2.32
N LEU A 202 11.65 11.98 2.63
CA LEU A 202 10.32 11.43 2.65
C LEU A 202 9.99 10.86 4.02
N ALA A 203 9.02 11.46 4.70
CA ALA A 203 8.45 10.93 5.93
C ALA A 203 7.21 10.10 5.61
N LEU A 204 7.25 8.82 5.96
CA LEU A 204 6.17 7.87 5.79
C LEU A 204 5.65 7.46 7.16
N THR A 205 4.42 7.80 7.46
CA THR A 205 3.77 7.31 8.67
C THR A 205 3.54 5.80 8.58
N ARG A 206 3.20 5.18 9.69
CA ARG A 206 2.93 3.74 9.81
C ARG A 206 1.97 3.25 8.75
N GLY A 207 2.42 2.30 7.92
CA GLY A 207 1.62 1.71 6.84
C GLY A 207 1.23 2.66 5.70
N SER A 208 1.70 3.92 5.69
CA SER A 208 1.35 4.88 4.64
C SER A 208 2.24 4.75 3.40
N GLY A 209 1.80 5.39 2.33
CA GLY A 209 2.55 5.50 1.10
C GLY A 209 2.40 6.86 0.44
N VAL A 210 3.24 7.11 -0.54
CA VAL A 210 3.28 8.33 -1.34
C VAL A 210 3.36 7.97 -2.81
N LEU A 211 2.58 8.65 -3.64
CA LEU A 211 2.69 8.58 -5.08
C LEU A 211 3.59 9.71 -5.58
N LEU A 212 4.57 9.34 -6.39
CA LEU A 212 5.56 10.21 -7.01
C LEU A 212 5.46 10.08 -8.54
N ARG A 213 5.87 11.10 -9.28
CA ARG A 213 6.12 10.99 -10.73
C ARG A 213 7.41 11.68 -11.11
N LEU A 214 8.14 11.06 -12.05
CA LEU A 214 9.35 11.63 -12.63
C LEU A 214 8.95 12.60 -13.74
N VAL A 215 9.36 13.85 -13.65
CA VAL A 215 9.15 14.86 -14.69
C VAL A 215 10.46 15.06 -15.45
N ARG A 216 10.33 15.22 -16.77
CA ARG A 216 11.45 15.44 -17.68
C ARG A 216 11.85 16.89 -17.73
#